data_d416aa7183fe7a3b634e31e907c5f4db
#
_entry.id   d416aa7183fe7a3b634e31e907c5f4db
#
_cell.length_a   1.000
_cell.length_b   1.000
_cell.length_c   1.000
_cell.angle_alpha   90.00
_cell.angle_beta   90.00
_cell.angle_gamma   90.00
#
_symmetry.space_group_name_H-M   'P 1'
#
loop_
_entity.id
_entity.type
_entity.pdbx_description
1 polymer ?
#
loop_
_entity_poly.entity_id
_entity_poly.type
_entity_poly.pdbx_seq_one_letter_code
_entity_poly.pdbx_strand_id
1 'polypeptide(L)'
;DYHNIDIIEHQPVVADSNKFVNELSQVSVGFVFHSRKYSNGSSNLRIQFTKGRGSQYAKNTGIRVFRKYWSSSKNMVSTKHPEHEIINKKLENIKSKIITGKEKFKIGAISFEQLHNYVLDN
;
A
#
# COMPACT_ATOMS: atom_id res chain seq x y z
N ASP A 1 14.49 -14.51 -32.72
CA ASP A 1 14.24 -14.84 -32.16
C ASP A 1 14.51 -14.56 -31.54
N TYR A 2 14.62 -14.76 -31.68
CA TYR A 2 14.35 -15.08 -31.14
C TYR A 2 14.54 -15.00 -30.85
N HIS A 3 14.29 -14.29 -31.21
CA HIS A 3 14.01 -14.74 -30.84
C HIS A 3 13.98 -14.64 -30.30
N ASN A 4 13.54 -14.03 -31.26
CA ASN A 4 13.23 -14.33 -30.61
C ASN A 4 13.30 -14.17 -29.88
N ILE A 5 13.49 -14.31 -30.08
CA ILE A 5 13.20 -14.50 -29.32
C ILE A 5 13.28 -14.42 -28.55
N ASP A 6 12.89 -14.05 -29.04
CA ASP A 6 12.66 -14.39 -28.20
C ASP A 6 12.81 -14.20 -27.62
N ILE A 7 12.53 -14.06 -28.17
CA ILE A 7 12.30 -14.15 -27.48
C ILE A 7 12.51 -14.09 -26.74
N ILE A 8 12.52 -13.96 -27.03
CA ILE A 8 12.47 -14.14 -26.20
C ILE A 8 12.64 -14.32 -25.59
N GLU A 9 12.43 -14.22 -25.75
CA GLU A 9 12.33 -14.62 -25.10
C GLU A 9 12.70 -14.74 -24.53
N HIS A 10 12.83 -14.72 -24.99
CA HIS A 10 12.90 -15.05 -24.35
C HIS A 10 13.41 -14.87 -23.66
N GLN A 11 13.79 -14.98 -23.92
CA GLN A 11 14.09 -14.98 -23.36
C GLN A 11 14.81 -14.81 -22.69
N PRO A 12 15.01 -14.83 -23.02
CA PRO A 12 15.71 -14.83 -22.15
C PRO A 12 16.57 -14.23 -21.59
N VAL A 13 17.40 -14.36 -21.54
CA VAL A 13 18.14 -14.04 -20.77
C VAL A 13 18.09 -12.82 -20.29
N VAL A 14 17.60 -12.73 -19.83
CA VAL A 14 16.95 -11.64 -19.45
C VAL A 14 16.74 -11.54 -17.97
N ALA A 15 17.30 -12.43 -17.19
CA ALA A 15 17.09 -12.52 -15.77
C ALA A 15 17.46 -11.23 -15.04
N ASP A 16 18.60 -10.65 -15.36
CA ASP A 16 19.04 -9.43 -14.69
C ASP A 16 18.15 -8.25 -15.02
N SER A 17 17.72 -8.16 -16.27
CA SER A 17 16.84 -7.10 -16.68
C SER A 17 15.49 -7.20 -15.99
N ASN A 18 14.97 -8.41 -15.85
CA ASN A 18 13.70 -8.62 -15.16
C ASN A 18 13.79 -8.23 -13.70
N LYS A 19 14.91 -8.55 -13.08
CA LYS A 19 15.12 -8.20 -11.68
C LYS A 19 15.15 -6.68 -11.50
N PHE A 20 15.83 -5.99 -12.40
CA PHE A 20 15.92 -4.53 -12.34
C PHE A 20 14.54 -3.89 -12.51
N VAL A 21 13.77 -4.39 -13.47
CA VAL A 21 12.43 -3.86 -13.71
C VAL A 21 11.54 -4.08 -12.50
N ASN A 22 11.63 -5.26 -11.90
CA ASN A 22 10.84 -5.55 -10.70
C ASN A 22 11.17 -4.59 -9.57
N GLU A 23 12.44 -4.26 -9.39
CA GLU A 23 12.85 -3.29 -8.38
C GLU A 23 12.23 -1.92 -8.63
N LEU A 24 12.26 -1.48 -9.88
CA LEU A 24 11.74 -0.17 -10.24
C LEU A 24 10.23 -0.08 -10.08
N SER A 25 9.53 -1.17 -10.32
CA SER A 25 8.08 -1.19 -10.23
C SER A 25 7.57 -1.61 -8.87
N GLN A 26 8.47 -1.97 -7.96
CA GLN A 26 8.06 -2.42 -6.64
C GLN A 26 7.54 -1.26 -5.82
N VAL A 27 6.39 -1.47 -5.21
CA VAL A 27 5.80 -0.49 -4.34
C VAL A 27 5.36 -1.16 -3.05
N SER A 28 5.56 -0.47 -1.95
CA SER A 28 5.18 -0.94 -0.64
C SER A 28 4.09 -0.03 -0.10
N VAL A 29 3.05 -0.60 0.46
CA VAL A 29 1.94 0.17 1.02
C VAL A 29 1.63 -0.37 2.40
N GLY A 30 1.63 0.51 3.40
CA GLY A 30 1.39 0.08 4.77
C GLY A 30 0.73 1.16 5.58
N PHE A 31 0.18 0.75 6.72
CA PHE A 31 -0.44 1.68 7.66
C PHE A 31 0.60 2.18 8.64
N VAL A 32 0.57 3.48 8.90
CA VAL A 32 1.44 4.10 9.91
C VAL A 32 0.64 5.11 10.67
N PHE A 33 1.07 5.41 11.89
CA PHE A 33 0.43 6.45 12.67
C PHE A 33 1.11 7.78 12.45
N HIS A 34 0.31 8.84 12.40
CA HIS A 34 0.85 10.18 12.45
C HIS A 34 1.57 10.34 13.79
N SER A 35 2.67 11.10 13.80
CA SER A 35 3.47 11.26 15.01
C SER A 35 2.67 11.97 16.11
N ARG A 36 1.72 12.81 15.73
CA ARG A 36 0.92 13.54 16.69
C ARG A 36 -0.08 12.63 17.38
N LYS A 37 -0.16 12.74 18.71
CA LYS A 37 -1.10 11.99 19.51
C LYS A 37 -2.05 12.98 20.16
N TYR A 38 -3.34 12.75 20.03
CA TYR A 38 -4.34 13.62 20.64
C TYR A 38 -4.42 13.36 22.15
N SER A 39 -5.05 14.30 22.88
CA SER A 39 -5.11 14.21 24.32
C SER A 39 -5.83 12.95 24.82
N ASN A 40 -6.76 12.42 24.01
CA ASN A 40 -7.48 11.20 24.38
C ASN A 40 -6.71 9.92 24.05
N GLY A 41 -5.48 10.03 23.55
CA GLY A 41 -4.65 8.87 23.24
C GLY A 41 -4.82 8.33 21.84
N SER A 42 -5.64 8.97 21.01
CA SER A 42 -5.82 8.53 19.63
C SER A 42 -4.82 9.23 18.73
N SER A 43 -4.64 8.66 17.53
CA SER A 43 -3.79 9.23 16.50
C SER A 43 -4.44 9.00 15.15
N ASN A 44 -4.13 9.87 14.20
CA ASN A 44 -4.58 9.66 12.84
C ASN A 44 -3.82 8.51 12.21
N LEU A 45 -4.56 7.61 11.58
CA LEU A 45 -3.96 6.52 10.82
C LEU A 45 -3.71 6.99 9.41
N ARG A 46 -2.51 6.72 8.90
CA ARG A 46 -2.09 7.13 7.57
C ARG A 46 -1.69 5.92 6.78
N ILE A 47 -1.73 6.06 5.47
CA ILE A 47 -1.16 5.05 4.58
C ILE A 47 0.10 5.62 3.99
N GLN A 48 1.17 4.84 4.06
CA GLN A 48 2.45 5.24 3.50
C GLN A 48 2.72 4.41 2.25
N PHE A 49 2.98 5.10 1.16
CA PHE A 49 3.33 4.50 -0.12
C PHE A 49 4.82 4.72 -0.34
N THR A 50 5.53 3.65 -0.63
CA THR A 50 6.97 3.72 -0.87
C THR A 50 7.27 3.06 -2.20
N LYS A 51 7.93 3.80 -3.10
CA LYS A 51 8.30 3.29 -4.40
C LYS A 51 9.81 3.29 -4.49
N GLY A 52 10.41 2.11 -4.66
CA GLY A 52 11.85 2.01 -4.76
C GLY A 52 12.53 2.50 -3.51
N ARG A 53 13.60 3.26 -3.68
CA ARG A 53 14.42 3.66 -2.55
C ARG A 53 14.16 5.05 -2.02
N GLY A 54 13.58 5.93 -2.79
CA GLY A 54 13.55 7.31 -2.37
C GLY A 54 12.21 7.98 -2.40
N SER A 55 11.23 7.38 -3.02
CA SER A 55 9.93 8.02 -3.18
C SER A 55 8.98 7.52 -2.10
N GLN A 56 8.62 8.42 -1.20
CA GLN A 56 7.68 8.11 -0.14
C GLN A 56 6.57 9.14 -0.14
N TYR A 57 5.37 8.68 0.15
CA TYR A 57 4.21 9.54 0.25
C TYR A 57 3.27 8.98 1.28
N ALA A 58 2.80 9.81 2.19
CA ALA A 58 1.88 9.39 3.24
C ALA A 58 0.60 10.22 3.14
N LYS A 59 -0.53 9.54 3.29
CA LYS A 59 -1.83 10.19 3.16
C LYS A 59 -2.71 9.78 4.33
N ASN A 60 -3.43 10.74 4.88
CA ASN A 60 -4.33 10.50 6.01
C ASN A 60 -5.55 9.70 5.55
N THR A 61 -5.88 8.64 6.29
CA THR A 61 -7.05 7.84 5.98
C THR A 61 -8.34 8.48 6.46
N GLY A 62 -8.24 9.46 7.33
CA GLY A 62 -9.42 10.02 7.98
C GLY A 62 -9.90 9.20 9.17
N ILE A 63 -9.17 8.15 9.51
CA ILE A 63 -9.54 7.26 10.62
C ILE A 63 -8.65 7.58 11.81
N ARG A 64 -9.29 7.82 12.97
CA ARG A 64 -8.58 8.02 14.23
C ARG A 64 -8.63 6.74 15.04
N VAL A 65 -7.49 6.32 15.56
CA VAL A 65 -7.37 5.03 16.23
C VAL A 65 -6.69 5.21 17.57
N PHE A 66 -7.23 4.56 18.60
CA PHE A 66 -6.52 4.45 19.86
C PHE A 66 -5.42 3.42 19.70
N ARG A 67 -4.17 3.87 19.76
CA ARG A 67 -3.03 3.01 19.44
C ARG A 67 -2.99 1.73 20.27
N LYS A 68 -3.46 1.79 21.50
CA LYS A 68 -3.41 0.63 22.40
C LYS A 68 -4.26 -0.53 21.89
N TYR A 69 -5.19 -0.28 20.99
CA TYR A 69 -6.05 -1.33 20.43
C TYR A 69 -5.64 -1.74 19.02
N TRP A 70 -4.55 -1.20 18.51
CA TRP A 70 -4.12 -1.47 17.15
C TRP A 70 -3.31 -2.75 17.07
N SER A 71 -3.63 -3.60 16.10
CA SER A 71 -2.85 -4.81 15.80
C SER A 71 -2.06 -4.56 14.52
N SER A 72 -0.74 -4.41 14.64
CA SER A 72 0.10 -4.17 13.48
C SER A 72 0.24 -5.41 12.60
N SER A 73 0.10 -6.59 13.18
CA SER A 73 0.18 -7.82 12.39
C SER A 73 -1.07 -8.05 11.55
N LYS A 74 -2.23 -7.61 12.02
CA LYS A 74 -3.50 -7.79 11.33
C LYS A 74 -3.99 -6.53 10.64
N ASN A 75 -3.39 -5.38 10.95
CA ASN A 75 -3.81 -4.08 10.44
C ASN A 75 -5.30 -3.84 10.71
N MET A 76 -5.68 -4.01 11.96
CA MET A 76 -7.04 -3.80 12.40
C MET A 76 -7.06 -3.46 13.88
N VAL A 77 -8.21 -3.04 14.38
CA VAL A 77 -8.33 -2.71 15.79
C VAL A 77 -9.02 -3.85 16.55
N SER A 78 -8.69 -3.96 17.83
CA SER A 78 -9.29 -4.92 18.73
C SER A 78 -10.78 -4.63 18.93
N THR A 79 -11.56 -5.65 19.30
CA THR A 79 -12.97 -5.47 19.59
C THR A 79 -13.21 -4.57 20.79
N LYS A 80 -12.18 -4.28 21.56
CA LYS A 80 -12.28 -3.34 22.68
C LYS A 80 -12.27 -1.88 22.22
N HIS A 81 -11.91 -1.63 20.96
CA HIS A 81 -11.91 -0.26 20.45
C HIS A 81 -13.34 0.21 20.23
N PRO A 82 -13.67 1.45 20.68
CA PRO A 82 -14.99 2.00 20.33
C PRO A 82 -15.14 2.04 18.81
N GLU A 83 -16.33 1.71 18.34
CA GLU A 83 -16.62 1.70 16.90
C GLU A 83 -15.73 0.76 16.11
N HIS A 84 -15.25 -0.31 16.75
CA HIS A 84 -14.33 -1.23 16.07
C HIS A 84 -14.93 -1.82 14.79
N GLU A 85 -16.23 -2.04 14.76
CA GLU A 85 -16.87 -2.63 13.58
C GLU A 85 -16.79 -1.69 12.38
N ILE A 86 -17.08 -0.41 12.62
CA ILE A 86 -17.04 0.59 11.57
C ILE A 86 -15.61 0.79 11.08
N ILE A 87 -14.68 0.90 12.03
CA ILE A 87 -13.27 1.12 11.70
C ILE A 87 -12.71 -0.06 10.92
N ASN A 88 -12.95 -1.27 11.39
CA ASN A 88 -12.41 -2.45 10.74
C ASN A 88 -13.01 -2.64 9.35
N LYS A 89 -14.26 -2.27 9.15
CA LYS A 89 -14.87 -2.36 7.84
C LYS A 89 -14.22 -1.37 6.87
N LYS A 90 -13.95 -0.16 7.33
CA LYS A 90 -13.24 0.82 6.50
C LYS A 90 -11.85 0.34 6.15
N LEU A 91 -11.16 -0.26 7.11
CA LEU A 91 -9.83 -0.81 6.88
C LEU A 91 -9.86 -1.95 5.87
N GLU A 92 -10.87 -2.80 5.93
CA GLU A 92 -11.03 -3.87 4.96
C GLU A 92 -11.15 -3.34 3.55
N ASN A 93 -11.96 -2.30 3.38
CA ASN A 93 -12.12 -1.68 2.07
C ASN A 93 -10.80 -1.11 1.56
N ILE A 94 -10.06 -0.45 2.44
CA ILE A 94 -8.77 0.12 2.06
C ILE A 94 -7.78 -0.99 1.69
N LYS A 95 -7.75 -2.07 2.48
CA LYS A 95 -6.86 -3.18 2.19
C LYS A 95 -7.15 -3.82 0.84
N SER A 96 -8.43 -3.96 0.50
CA SER A 96 -8.82 -4.48 -0.82
C SER A 96 -8.31 -3.58 -1.93
N LYS A 97 -8.45 -2.28 -1.74
CA LYS A 97 -7.98 -1.33 -2.74
C LYS A 97 -6.46 -1.32 -2.86
N ILE A 98 -5.76 -1.56 -1.76
CA ILE A 98 -4.31 -1.67 -1.79
C ILE A 98 -3.90 -2.83 -2.68
N ILE A 99 -4.51 -3.98 -2.50
CA ILE A 99 -4.19 -5.16 -3.28
C ILE A 99 -4.44 -4.92 -4.77
N THR A 100 -5.63 -4.44 -5.09
CA THR A 100 -6.00 -4.20 -6.49
C THR A 100 -5.15 -3.09 -7.09
N GLY A 101 -4.91 -2.02 -6.32
CA GLY A 101 -4.11 -0.90 -6.82
C GLY A 101 -2.68 -1.28 -7.10
N LYS A 102 -2.08 -2.10 -6.24
CA LYS A 102 -0.71 -2.55 -6.46
C LYS A 102 -0.60 -3.37 -7.74
N GLU A 103 -1.61 -4.20 -8.02
CA GLU A 103 -1.62 -4.97 -9.25
C GLU A 103 -1.73 -4.06 -10.47
N LYS A 104 -2.59 -3.06 -10.40
CA LYS A 104 -2.73 -2.10 -11.50
C LYS A 104 -1.45 -1.33 -11.73
N PHE A 105 -0.79 -0.94 -10.67
CA PHE A 105 0.49 -0.25 -10.78
C PHE A 105 1.56 -1.16 -11.39
N LYS A 106 1.59 -2.41 -10.96
CA LYS A 106 2.58 -3.37 -11.41
C LYS A 106 2.50 -3.59 -12.93
N ILE A 107 1.29 -3.64 -13.47
CA ILE A 107 1.12 -3.86 -14.91
C ILE A 107 1.11 -2.55 -15.71
N GLY A 108 1.36 -1.43 -15.06
CA GLY A 108 1.45 -0.16 -15.74
C GLY A 108 0.13 0.51 -16.05
N ALA A 109 -0.97 0.02 -15.48
CA ALA A 109 -2.28 0.58 -15.74
C ALA A 109 -2.48 1.93 -15.06
N ILE A 110 -1.80 2.17 -13.95
CA ILE A 110 -1.89 3.44 -13.24
C ILE A 110 -0.49 3.88 -12.81
N SER A 111 -0.32 5.18 -12.62
CA SER A 111 0.92 5.75 -12.12
C SER A 111 0.99 5.64 -10.61
N PHE A 112 2.15 5.95 -10.05
CA PHE A 112 2.32 5.97 -8.59
C PHE A 112 1.37 6.97 -7.96
N GLU A 113 1.23 8.13 -8.57
CA GLU A 113 0.31 9.16 -8.08
C GLU A 113 -1.14 8.70 -8.15
N GLN A 114 -1.50 8.05 -9.25
CA GLN A 114 -2.86 7.51 -9.39
C GLN A 114 -3.13 6.41 -8.37
N LEU A 115 -2.09 5.68 -7.98
CA LEU A 115 -2.23 4.66 -6.96
C LEU A 115 -2.67 5.27 -5.63
N HIS A 116 -2.10 6.41 -5.25
CA HIS A 116 -2.50 7.09 -4.02
C HIS A 116 -3.99 7.39 -4.02
N ASN A 117 -4.47 7.95 -5.11
CA ASN A 117 -5.87 8.32 -5.22
C ASN A 117 -6.78 7.11 -5.28
N TYR A 118 -6.33 6.07 -5.98
CA TYR A 118 -7.12 4.85 -6.10
C TYR A 118 -7.40 4.23 -4.73
N VAL A 119 -6.40 4.22 -3.86
CA VAL A 119 -6.54 3.56 -2.55
C VAL A 119 -7.39 4.36 -1.59
N LEU A 120 -7.27 5.69 -1.59
CA LEU A 120 -7.92 6.53 -0.59
C LEU A 120 -9.01 7.45 -1.14
N ASP A 121 -9.18 7.47 -2.43
CA ASP A 121 -10.22 8.30 -3.03
C ASP A 121 -11.52 7.52 -3.11
N ASN A 122 -12.60 8.15 -2.75
CA ASN A 122 -13.91 7.50 -2.77
C ASN A 122 -14.75 7.98 -3.92
#